data_237c4a06db713d3b67d4fed608ec200d
#
_entry.id   237c4a06db713d3b67d4fed608ec200d
#
_cell.length_a   1.000
_cell.length_b   1.000
_cell.length_c   1.000
_cell.angle_alpha   90.00
_cell.angle_beta   90.00
_cell.angle_gamma   90.00
#
_symmetry.space_group_name_H-M   'P 1'
#
loop_
_entity.id
_entity.type
_entity.pdbx_description
1 polymer ?
#
loop_
_entity_poly.entity_id
_entity_poly.type
_entity_poly.pdbx_seq_one_letter_code
_entity_poly.pdbx_strand_id
1 'polypeptide(L)'
;MAIPGLKNNMINNFKKDCLKRFTSNGFPTRKEENWKFTSSRNLAKFENHVEEIPSIEHLNIDDNTLLFINGILDQGSLNNFKFNDKLNISDLDEITDNSILEFSDNFNEDSIFNLGISDFKKGFYFKFDEKLIIEKPVKIINYYKADQNFSRITSFNIFHVQSGSEISFEENDIYEGMSSFNLKLNKFFIDDNSVLKFGKFNQGVDQNHQLSYNYFTMKKDAILKIDGLNKQSIFNKEFIEVDLNDSGSDVNISILNLGKNNDHLDNNILINHNSESCTSFQHVRNILDNESSAVFNGKVIVSEGAQKTDSNQSNKNLLLSDTSNAYSNPQLEIYADDVKCSHGCTIGQF
;
A
#
# COMPACT_ATOMS: atom_id res chain seq x y z
N MET A 1 -17.11 29.91 -9.80
CA MET A 1 -18.16 29.48 -8.85
C MET A 1 -18.52 28.03 -9.16
N ALA A 2 -18.06 27.09 -8.36
CA ALA A 2 -18.37 25.66 -8.54
C ALA A 2 -19.81 25.42 -8.01
N ILE A 3 -20.61 24.69 -8.79
CA ILE A 3 -22.00 24.35 -8.46
C ILE A 3 -21.99 23.35 -7.29
N PRO A 4 -22.62 23.63 -6.14
CA PRO A 4 -22.51 22.80 -4.93
C PRO A 4 -23.06 21.37 -5.02
N GLY A 5 -23.60 20.93 -6.12
CA GLY A 5 -24.15 19.58 -6.31
C GLY A 5 -23.29 18.63 -7.16
N LEU A 6 -22.24 19.13 -7.84
CA LEU A 6 -21.39 18.31 -8.72
C LEU A 6 -20.24 17.60 -7.98
N LYS A 7 -19.77 18.16 -6.87
CA LYS A 7 -18.64 17.64 -6.10
C LYS A 7 -18.92 16.26 -5.49
N ASN A 8 -20.11 16.02 -5.01
CA ASN A 8 -20.52 14.77 -4.38
C ASN A 8 -20.79 13.60 -5.37
N ASN A 9 -20.88 13.88 -6.67
CA ASN A 9 -21.24 12.86 -7.65
C ASN A 9 -20.07 11.97 -8.06
N MET A 10 -18.83 12.48 -8.08
CA MET A 10 -17.68 11.77 -8.64
C MET A 10 -17.24 10.60 -7.77
N ILE A 11 -16.89 10.85 -6.51
CA ILE A 11 -16.49 9.81 -5.57
C ILE A 11 -17.62 8.80 -5.31
N ASN A 12 -18.86 9.28 -5.25
CA ASN A 12 -20.03 8.42 -5.07
C ASN A 12 -20.26 7.50 -6.28
N ASN A 13 -20.03 7.99 -7.50
CA ASN A 13 -20.10 7.16 -8.70
C ASN A 13 -18.98 6.12 -8.72
N PHE A 14 -17.75 6.52 -8.37
CA PHE A 14 -16.63 5.60 -8.26
C PHE A 14 -16.92 4.49 -7.23
N LYS A 15 -17.38 4.84 -6.03
CA LYS A 15 -17.83 3.86 -5.01
C LYS A 15 -18.90 2.91 -5.51
N LYS A 16 -19.92 3.44 -6.21
CA LYS A 16 -21.01 2.61 -6.76
C LYS A 16 -20.52 1.64 -7.82
N ASP A 17 -19.62 2.06 -8.70
CA ASP A 17 -19.10 1.20 -9.75
C ASP A 17 -18.19 0.10 -9.16
N CYS A 18 -17.36 0.44 -8.17
CA CYS A 18 -16.59 -0.55 -7.42
C CYS A 18 -17.49 -1.53 -6.66
N LEU A 19 -18.55 -1.06 -6.01
CA LEU A 19 -19.53 -1.94 -5.34
C LEU A 19 -20.18 -2.92 -6.32
N LYS A 20 -20.54 -2.47 -7.53
CA LYS A 20 -21.09 -3.35 -8.57
C LYS A 20 -20.08 -4.44 -8.98
N ARG A 21 -18.80 -4.06 -9.18
CA ARG A 21 -17.73 -5.01 -9.53
C ARG A 21 -17.55 -6.04 -8.41
N PHE A 22 -17.43 -5.59 -7.16
CA PHE A 22 -17.33 -6.51 -6.02
C PHE A 22 -18.54 -7.44 -5.89
N THR A 23 -19.75 -6.90 -6.01
CA THR A 23 -21.00 -7.69 -5.91
C THR A 23 -21.08 -8.76 -7.01
N SER A 24 -20.56 -8.46 -8.21
CA SER A 24 -20.55 -9.40 -9.33
C SER A 24 -19.50 -10.51 -9.17
N ASN A 25 -18.31 -10.17 -8.63
CA ASN A 25 -17.17 -11.07 -8.57
C ASN A 25 -17.07 -11.81 -7.22
N GLY A 26 -17.52 -11.18 -6.12
CA GLY A 26 -17.37 -11.69 -4.76
C GLY A 26 -15.92 -11.67 -4.27
N PHE A 27 -15.61 -12.43 -3.23
CA PHE A 27 -14.24 -12.59 -2.73
C PHE A 27 -13.40 -13.44 -3.71
N PRO A 28 -12.13 -13.05 -3.95
CA PRO A 28 -11.27 -13.76 -4.90
C PRO A 28 -10.99 -15.19 -4.44
N THR A 29 -10.70 -16.04 -5.40
CA THR A 29 -10.39 -17.45 -5.17
C THR A 29 -8.95 -17.77 -5.55
N ARG A 30 -8.46 -18.95 -5.21
CA ARG A 30 -7.13 -19.41 -5.63
C ARG A 30 -6.98 -19.64 -7.14
N LYS A 31 -8.03 -19.42 -7.95
CA LYS A 31 -7.94 -19.43 -9.41
C LYS A 31 -7.38 -18.13 -9.97
N GLU A 32 -7.49 -17.06 -9.21
CA GLU A 32 -6.93 -15.75 -9.56
C GLU A 32 -5.44 -15.72 -9.21
N GLU A 33 -4.61 -15.24 -10.13
CA GLU A 33 -3.14 -15.32 -10.04
C GLU A 33 -2.61 -14.69 -8.76
N ASN A 34 -3.06 -13.48 -8.42
CA ASN A 34 -2.64 -12.76 -7.23
C ASN A 34 -3.11 -13.42 -5.90
N TRP A 35 -4.02 -14.39 -5.98
CA TRP A 35 -4.61 -15.09 -4.84
C TRP A 35 -4.29 -16.59 -4.80
N LYS A 36 -3.48 -17.08 -5.74
CA LYS A 36 -3.19 -18.51 -5.91
C LYS A 36 -2.67 -19.19 -4.62
N PHE A 37 -1.82 -18.52 -3.87
CA PHE A 37 -1.20 -19.03 -2.64
C PHE A 37 -1.82 -18.44 -1.36
N THR A 38 -2.82 -17.57 -1.48
CA THR A 38 -3.45 -16.86 -0.38
C THR A 38 -4.97 -17.06 -0.40
N SER A 39 -5.55 -17.42 0.73
CA SER A 39 -6.99 -17.66 0.83
C SER A 39 -7.72 -16.44 1.36
N SER A 40 -8.67 -15.92 0.60
CA SER A 40 -9.56 -14.85 1.03
C SER A 40 -10.75 -15.30 1.87
N ARG A 41 -10.96 -16.64 2.02
CA ARG A 41 -12.16 -17.22 2.65
C ARG A 41 -12.47 -16.64 4.02
N ASN A 42 -11.44 -16.40 4.83
CA ASN A 42 -11.63 -15.87 6.19
C ASN A 42 -12.01 -14.38 6.18
N LEU A 43 -11.66 -13.63 5.12
CA LEU A 43 -11.97 -12.20 5.02
C LEU A 43 -13.47 -11.95 4.87
N ALA A 44 -14.21 -12.89 4.27
CA ALA A 44 -15.66 -12.80 4.12
C ALA A 44 -16.45 -12.79 5.44
N LYS A 45 -15.81 -13.16 6.56
CA LYS A 45 -16.45 -13.15 7.89
C LYS A 45 -16.50 -11.75 8.50
N PHE A 46 -15.69 -10.80 8.00
CA PHE A 46 -15.60 -9.45 8.54
C PHE A 46 -16.65 -8.55 7.89
N GLU A 47 -17.87 -8.62 8.40
CA GLU A 47 -19.04 -7.91 7.87
C GLU A 47 -19.44 -6.70 8.72
N ASN A 48 -18.98 -6.63 9.98
CA ASN A 48 -19.34 -5.56 10.88
C ASN A 48 -18.54 -4.29 10.55
N HIS A 49 -19.22 -3.18 10.30
CA HIS A 49 -18.59 -1.88 10.12
C HIS A 49 -18.38 -1.20 11.47
N VAL A 50 -17.21 -0.62 11.67
CA VAL A 50 -16.96 0.24 12.83
C VAL A 50 -17.62 1.59 12.58
N GLU A 51 -18.62 1.94 13.40
CA GLU A 51 -19.42 3.16 13.19
C GLU A 51 -18.85 4.38 13.93
N GLU A 52 -18.26 4.18 15.09
CA GLU A 52 -17.79 5.26 15.95
C GLU A 52 -16.27 5.47 15.84
N ILE A 53 -15.86 6.72 15.94
CA ILE A 53 -14.43 7.06 16.13
C ILE A 53 -14.19 7.00 17.65
N PRO A 54 -13.41 6.02 18.12
CA PRO A 54 -13.15 5.88 19.54
C PRO A 54 -12.31 7.07 20.06
N SER A 55 -12.53 7.47 21.30
CA SER A 55 -11.62 8.37 21.99
C SER A 55 -10.32 7.64 22.33
N ILE A 56 -9.20 8.28 22.13
CA ILE A 56 -7.87 7.75 22.44
C ILE A 56 -7.24 8.63 23.52
N GLU A 57 -7.05 8.07 24.73
CA GLU A 57 -6.49 8.82 25.86
C GLU A 57 -4.98 8.64 26.06
N HIS A 58 -4.32 7.70 25.35
CA HIS A 58 -2.98 7.22 25.74
C HIS A 58 -1.89 7.30 24.67
N LEU A 59 -2.17 7.86 23.47
CA LEU A 59 -1.14 8.03 22.46
C LEU A 59 -0.40 9.36 22.65
N ASN A 60 0.90 9.26 22.91
CA ASN A 60 1.77 10.42 22.91
C ASN A 60 2.13 10.77 21.45
N ILE A 61 1.49 11.80 20.92
CA ILE A 61 1.61 12.24 19.54
C ILE A 61 2.48 13.51 19.51
N ASP A 62 3.59 13.44 18.76
CA ASP A 62 4.44 14.61 18.53
C ASP A 62 3.91 15.48 17.37
N ASP A 63 4.50 16.66 17.20
CA ASP A 63 4.14 17.63 16.16
C ASP A 63 4.53 17.20 14.73
N ASN A 64 5.11 16.01 14.57
CA ASN A 64 5.49 15.42 13.29
C ASN A 64 4.62 14.21 12.92
N THR A 65 3.46 14.07 13.58
CA THR A 65 2.60 12.89 13.45
C THR A 65 1.24 13.24 12.85
N LEU A 66 0.83 12.47 11.84
CA LEU A 66 -0.54 12.38 11.34
C LEU A 66 -1.17 11.10 11.90
N LEU A 67 -2.20 11.24 12.72
CA LEU A 67 -2.92 10.12 13.31
C LEU A 67 -4.20 9.83 12.55
N PHE A 68 -4.40 8.57 12.17
CA PHE A 68 -5.64 8.07 11.62
C PHE A 68 -6.29 7.11 12.61
N ILE A 69 -7.52 7.37 12.99
CA ILE A 69 -8.32 6.52 13.88
C ILE A 69 -9.38 5.81 13.03
N ASN A 70 -9.28 4.49 12.93
CA ASN A 70 -10.17 3.70 12.07
C ASN A 70 -10.27 4.26 10.64
N GLY A 71 -9.14 4.71 10.09
CA GLY A 71 -9.03 5.27 8.75
C GLY A 71 -9.43 6.75 8.61
N ILE A 72 -9.81 7.42 9.70
CA ILE A 72 -10.21 8.84 9.69
C ILE A 72 -9.12 9.69 10.33
N LEU A 73 -8.70 10.75 9.64
CA LEU A 73 -7.68 11.67 10.14
C LEU A 73 -8.15 12.39 11.40
N ASP A 74 -7.34 12.30 12.47
CA ASP A 74 -7.58 13.02 13.71
C ASP A 74 -7.26 14.52 13.57
N GLN A 75 -8.25 15.36 13.86
CA GLN A 75 -8.10 16.81 13.73
C GLN A 75 -7.13 17.40 14.77
N GLY A 76 -7.00 16.76 15.92
CA GLY A 76 -6.05 17.20 16.97
C GLY A 76 -4.60 17.05 16.50
N SER A 77 -4.26 15.88 15.93
CA SER A 77 -2.92 15.64 15.36
C SER A 77 -2.63 16.58 14.20
N LEU A 78 -3.62 16.80 13.31
CA LEU A 78 -3.48 17.71 12.19
C LEU A 78 -3.23 19.17 12.63
N ASN A 79 -3.97 19.67 13.61
CA ASN A 79 -3.80 21.03 14.11
C ASN A 79 -2.44 21.25 14.76
N ASN A 80 -1.83 20.20 15.34
CA ASN A 80 -0.51 20.23 15.94
C ASN A 80 0.60 19.92 14.93
N PHE A 81 0.27 19.51 13.71
CA PHE A 81 1.25 19.11 12.71
C PHE A 81 2.09 20.32 12.25
N LYS A 82 3.40 20.27 12.48
CA LYS A 82 4.29 21.42 12.29
C LYS A 82 4.45 21.89 10.84
N PHE A 83 4.09 21.06 9.86
CA PHE A 83 4.09 21.40 8.44
C PHE A 83 2.68 21.65 7.88
N ASN A 84 1.71 21.91 8.74
CA ASN A 84 0.33 22.14 8.35
C ASN A 84 0.18 23.31 7.34
N ASP A 85 1.04 24.34 7.45
CA ASP A 85 1.09 25.46 6.51
C ASP A 85 1.75 25.13 5.15
N LYS A 86 2.38 23.96 5.01
CA LYS A 86 3.04 23.44 3.81
C LYS A 86 2.30 22.25 3.19
N LEU A 87 1.14 21.95 3.72
CA LEU A 87 0.34 20.80 3.34
C LEU A 87 -1.09 21.23 3.06
N ASN A 88 -1.52 21.09 1.82
CA ASN A 88 -2.92 21.28 1.46
C ASN A 88 -3.65 19.94 1.62
N ILE A 89 -4.66 19.90 2.49
CA ILE A 89 -5.49 18.72 2.73
C ILE A 89 -6.91 19.00 2.27
N SER A 90 -7.45 18.10 1.47
CA SER A 90 -8.83 18.12 1.00
C SER A 90 -9.50 16.79 1.28
N ASP A 91 -10.79 16.81 1.59
CA ASP A 91 -11.59 15.60 1.59
C ASP A 91 -11.70 15.06 0.15
N LEU A 92 -11.65 13.75 -0.04
CA LEU A 92 -11.81 13.16 -1.37
C LEU A 92 -13.17 13.49 -2.01
N ASP A 93 -14.18 13.77 -1.21
CA ASP A 93 -15.49 14.26 -1.68
C ASP A 93 -15.41 15.62 -2.37
N GLU A 94 -14.35 16.37 -2.15
CA GLU A 94 -14.12 17.70 -2.76
C GLU A 94 -13.31 17.64 -4.05
N ILE A 95 -12.75 16.49 -4.39
CA ILE A 95 -11.93 16.31 -5.59
C ILE A 95 -12.83 16.39 -6.84
N THR A 96 -12.37 17.18 -7.81
CA THR A 96 -13.04 17.38 -9.10
C THR A 96 -12.25 16.88 -10.29
N ASP A 97 -11.00 16.46 -10.09
CA ASP A 97 -10.13 15.89 -11.10
C ASP A 97 -10.20 14.37 -11.08
N ASN A 98 -10.75 13.79 -12.16
CA ASN A 98 -10.91 12.34 -12.28
C ASN A 98 -9.56 11.60 -12.27
N SER A 99 -8.50 12.19 -12.80
CA SER A 99 -7.18 11.55 -12.90
C SER A 99 -6.61 11.18 -11.52
N ILE A 100 -7.01 11.90 -10.47
CA ILE A 100 -6.62 11.62 -9.09
C ILE A 100 -7.17 10.27 -8.61
N LEU A 101 -8.36 9.86 -9.11
CA LEU A 101 -9.05 8.62 -8.75
C LEU A 101 -8.80 7.48 -9.74
N GLU A 102 -7.98 7.67 -10.77
CA GLU A 102 -7.63 6.61 -11.71
C GLU A 102 -6.61 5.66 -11.09
N PHE A 103 -6.87 4.36 -11.20
CA PHE A 103 -5.97 3.29 -10.80
C PHE A 103 -5.68 2.38 -11.99
N SER A 104 -4.65 1.55 -11.86
CA SER A 104 -4.31 0.54 -12.86
C SER A 104 -5.43 -0.48 -13.08
N ASP A 105 -5.41 -1.15 -14.22
CA ASP A 105 -6.34 -2.23 -14.50
C ASP A 105 -6.15 -3.38 -13.49
N ASN A 106 -4.91 -3.66 -13.08
CA ASN A 106 -4.62 -4.69 -12.08
C ASN A 106 -5.36 -4.44 -10.74
N PHE A 107 -5.41 -3.20 -10.26
CA PHE A 107 -6.19 -2.86 -9.07
C PHE A 107 -7.69 -2.82 -9.36
N ASN A 108 -8.09 -2.24 -10.49
CA ASN A 108 -9.50 -2.14 -10.85
C ASN A 108 -10.18 -3.50 -11.06
N GLU A 109 -9.42 -4.53 -11.44
CA GLU A 109 -9.90 -5.91 -11.58
C GLU A 109 -9.92 -6.66 -10.23
N ASP A 110 -9.10 -6.26 -9.24
CA ASP A 110 -9.09 -6.93 -7.94
C ASP A 110 -10.38 -6.65 -7.15
N SER A 111 -11.04 -7.71 -6.76
CA SER A 111 -12.35 -7.64 -6.13
C SER A 111 -12.30 -7.01 -4.73
N ILE A 112 -11.24 -7.26 -3.95
CA ILE A 112 -11.10 -6.68 -2.59
C ILE A 112 -10.67 -5.21 -2.66
N PHE A 113 -9.92 -4.81 -3.67
CA PHE A 113 -9.70 -3.38 -3.95
C PHE A 113 -11.04 -2.66 -4.16
N ASN A 114 -11.91 -3.24 -5.00
CA ASN A 114 -13.24 -2.70 -5.27
C ASN A 114 -14.12 -2.66 -4.00
N LEU A 115 -14.03 -3.68 -3.12
CA LEU A 115 -14.66 -3.64 -1.81
C LEU A 115 -14.17 -2.45 -1.01
N GLY A 116 -12.86 -2.23 -0.93
CA GLY A 116 -12.25 -1.13 -0.18
C GLY A 116 -12.70 0.25 -0.67
N ILE A 117 -12.67 0.47 -1.98
CA ILE A 117 -13.18 1.74 -2.56
C ILE A 117 -14.67 1.95 -2.25
N SER A 118 -15.48 0.89 -2.27
CA SER A 118 -16.90 1.02 -1.97
C SER A 118 -17.20 1.29 -0.49
N ASP A 119 -16.28 0.91 0.41
CA ASP A 119 -16.51 0.77 1.84
C ASP A 119 -15.92 1.89 2.71
N PHE A 120 -14.87 2.60 2.24
CA PHE A 120 -14.25 3.65 3.05
C PHE A 120 -15.25 4.76 3.39
N LYS A 121 -15.21 5.26 4.64
CA LYS A 121 -16.14 6.29 5.12
C LYS A 121 -15.67 7.68 4.69
N LYS A 122 -14.43 8.00 4.94
CA LYS A 122 -13.80 9.28 4.63
C LYS A 122 -12.40 9.05 4.09
N GLY A 123 -12.02 9.77 3.07
CA GLY A 123 -10.69 9.71 2.48
C GLY A 123 -10.11 11.11 2.32
N PHE A 124 -8.78 11.19 2.27
CA PHE A 124 -8.09 12.46 2.26
C PHE A 124 -7.06 12.52 1.13
N TYR A 125 -6.93 13.71 0.54
CA TYR A 125 -5.90 14.07 -0.41
C TYR A 125 -4.92 15.04 0.24
N PHE A 126 -3.67 14.58 0.42
CA PHE A 126 -2.57 15.34 1.01
C PHE A 126 -1.65 15.82 -0.09
N LYS A 127 -1.60 17.12 -0.32
CA LYS A 127 -0.74 17.74 -1.33
C LYS A 127 0.34 18.57 -0.64
N PHE A 128 1.58 18.09 -0.69
CA PHE A 128 2.75 18.77 -0.14
C PHE A 128 3.25 19.83 -1.13
N ASP A 129 3.66 20.99 -0.61
CA ASP A 129 4.17 22.09 -1.45
C ASP A 129 5.40 21.67 -2.27
N GLU A 130 5.63 22.36 -3.39
CA GLU A 130 6.81 22.18 -4.22
C GLU A 130 8.10 22.55 -3.45
N LYS A 131 9.20 21.83 -3.74
CA LYS A 131 10.53 22.05 -3.15
C LYS A 131 10.54 21.98 -1.62
N LEU A 132 9.59 21.27 -1.04
CA LEU A 132 9.51 21.04 0.39
C LEU A 132 10.49 19.94 0.81
N ILE A 133 11.41 20.27 1.70
CA ILE A 133 12.35 19.30 2.28
C ILE A 133 11.98 19.10 3.75
N ILE A 134 11.60 17.87 4.11
CA ILE A 134 11.29 17.47 5.48
C ILE A 134 12.40 16.56 5.98
N GLU A 135 13.26 17.08 6.85
CA GLU A 135 14.44 16.36 7.37
C GLU A 135 14.08 15.17 8.26
N LYS A 136 13.03 15.30 9.09
CA LYS A 136 12.57 14.22 9.97
C LYS A 136 11.38 13.50 9.32
N PRO A 137 11.31 12.16 9.38
CA PRO A 137 10.18 11.44 8.84
C PRO A 137 8.86 11.92 9.44
N VAL A 138 7.87 12.17 8.60
CA VAL A 138 6.47 12.34 9.02
C VAL A 138 5.97 10.99 9.48
N LYS A 139 5.55 10.90 10.73
CA LYS A 139 4.95 9.69 11.27
C LYS A 139 3.50 9.60 10.85
N ILE A 140 3.13 8.47 10.29
CA ILE A 140 1.75 8.10 10.00
C ILE A 140 1.37 6.99 10.99
N ILE A 141 0.49 7.29 11.92
CA ILE A 141 0.00 6.30 12.86
C ILE A 141 -1.42 5.92 12.45
N ASN A 142 -1.62 4.66 12.09
CA ASN A 142 -2.93 4.08 11.87
C ASN A 142 -3.34 3.33 13.14
N TYR A 143 -4.29 3.88 13.87
CA TYR A 143 -4.85 3.26 15.07
C TYR A 143 -6.17 2.60 14.73
N TYR A 144 -6.18 1.27 14.86
CA TYR A 144 -7.33 0.43 14.59
C TYR A 144 -7.92 -0.09 15.89
N LYS A 145 -9.15 0.32 16.19
CA LYS A 145 -9.89 -0.15 17.36
C LYS A 145 -11.21 -0.75 16.94
N ALA A 146 -11.38 -2.03 17.26
CA ALA A 146 -12.59 -2.76 16.99
C ALA A 146 -13.27 -3.17 18.29
N ASP A 147 -14.50 -2.71 18.51
CA ASP A 147 -15.29 -3.04 19.71
C ASP A 147 -16.10 -4.33 19.53
N GLN A 148 -16.19 -4.84 18.31
CA GLN A 148 -16.87 -6.07 17.95
C GLN A 148 -15.95 -6.99 17.16
N ASN A 149 -16.12 -8.31 17.34
CA ASN A 149 -15.43 -9.29 16.49
C ASN A 149 -15.88 -9.18 15.04
N PHE A 150 -14.97 -9.54 14.13
CA PHE A 150 -15.22 -9.52 12.69
C PHE A 150 -15.57 -8.12 12.14
N SER A 151 -14.95 -7.10 12.72
CA SER A 151 -15.06 -5.73 12.23
C SER A 151 -14.18 -5.51 11.00
N ARG A 152 -14.70 -4.76 10.02
CA ARG A 152 -13.92 -4.28 8.87
C ARG A 152 -13.71 -2.78 8.99
N ILE A 153 -12.44 -2.37 8.85
CA ILE A 153 -12.02 -0.98 8.91
C ILE A 153 -11.32 -0.67 7.59
N THR A 154 -11.84 0.33 6.87
CA THR A 154 -11.31 0.69 5.55
C THR A 154 -10.85 2.14 5.54
N SER A 155 -9.63 2.38 5.03
CA SER A 155 -9.06 3.70 4.83
C SER A 155 -8.67 3.91 3.37
N PHE A 156 -8.82 5.15 2.86
CA PHE A 156 -8.35 5.53 1.56
C PHE A 156 -7.72 6.92 1.60
N ASN A 157 -6.41 7.01 1.29
CA ASN A 157 -5.66 8.25 1.30
C ASN A 157 -4.84 8.42 0.03
N ILE A 158 -4.69 9.65 -0.41
CA ILE A 158 -3.88 10.03 -1.56
C ILE A 158 -2.82 11.03 -1.12
N PHE A 159 -1.57 10.78 -1.46
CA PHE A 159 -0.42 11.63 -1.12
C PHE A 159 0.23 12.15 -2.39
N HIS A 160 0.46 13.45 -2.47
CA HIS A 160 1.09 14.08 -3.63
C HIS A 160 2.36 14.82 -3.20
N VAL A 161 3.49 14.27 -3.55
CA VAL A 161 4.82 14.85 -3.36
C VAL A 161 5.13 15.68 -4.61
N GLN A 162 4.99 17.01 -4.50
CA GLN A 162 5.19 17.91 -5.64
C GLN A 162 6.66 18.07 -6.01
N SER A 163 6.92 18.62 -7.20
CA SER A 163 8.24 18.71 -7.83
C SER A 163 9.34 19.27 -6.93
N GLY A 164 10.48 18.59 -6.91
CA GLY A 164 11.67 18.99 -6.16
C GLY A 164 11.58 18.81 -4.66
N SER A 165 10.57 18.09 -4.16
CA SER A 165 10.39 17.86 -2.72
C SER A 165 11.08 16.57 -2.25
N GLU A 166 11.56 16.56 -1.00
CA GLU A 166 12.07 15.36 -0.33
C GLU A 166 11.28 15.13 0.95
N ILE A 167 10.52 14.01 0.97
CA ILE A 167 9.64 13.64 2.07
C ILE A 167 9.92 12.20 2.48
N SER A 168 9.97 11.98 3.79
CA SER A 168 10.04 10.64 4.36
C SER A 168 8.80 10.40 5.22
N PHE A 169 8.15 9.25 5.02
CA PHE A 169 7.10 8.75 5.89
C PHE A 169 7.60 7.58 6.72
N GLU A 170 7.11 7.48 7.95
CA GLU A 170 7.25 6.33 8.84
C GLU A 170 5.85 5.89 9.27
N GLU A 171 5.35 4.83 8.64
CA GLU A 171 4.02 4.29 8.90
C GLU A 171 4.08 3.20 9.98
N ASN A 172 3.23 3.35 11.01
CA ASN A 172 3.06 2.39 12.08
C ASN A 172 1.59 2.09 12.29
N ASP A 173 1.26 0.80 12.34
CA ASP A 173 -0.10 0.32 12.59
C ASP A 173 -0.21 -0.14 14.05
N ILE A 174 -1.22 0.36 14.78
CA ILE A 174 -1.51 0.03 16.19
C ILE A 174 -2.91 -0.58 16.26
N TYR A 175 -3.03 -1.70 16.94
CA TYR A 175 -4.27 -2.45 17.03
C TYR A 175 -4.75 -2.55 18.47
N GLU A 176 -6.03 -2.30 18.71
CA GLU A 176 -6.69 -2.43 20.00
C GLU A 176 -8.08 -3.07 19.87
N GLY A 177 -8.46 -3.87 20.87
CA GLY A 177 -9.78 -4.47 20.95
C GLY A 177 -9.90 -5.83 20.26
N MET A 178 -11.01 -6.05 19.57
CA MET A 178 -11.39 -7.33 18.99
C MET A 178 -10.79 -7.59 17.60
N SER A 179 -11.01 -8.77 17.04
CA SER A 179 -10.50 -9.14 15.73
C SER A 179 -11.03 -8.22 14.63
N SER A 180 -10.15 -7.71 13.78
CA SER A 180 -10.51 -6.83 12.67
C SER A 180 -9.83 -7.23 11.36
N PHE A 181 -10.47 -6.85 10.26
CA PHE A 181 -9.90 -6.82 8.92
C PHE A 181 -9.68 -5.37 8.52
N ASN A 182 -8.42 -4.99 8.43
CA ASN A 182 -8.02 -3.63 8.10
C ASN A 182 -7.63 -3.56 6.64
N LEU A 183 -8.41 -2.82 5.86
CA LEU A 183 -8.24 -2.66 4.42
C LEU A 183 -7.75 -1.24 4.15
N LYS A 184 -6.50 -1.11 3.74
CA LYS A 184 -5.81 0.15 3.54
C LYS A 184 -5.52 0.38 2.07
N LEU A 185 -6.01 1.51 1.54
CA LEU A 185 -5.77 1.92 0.17
C LEU A 185 -5.00 3.25 0.18
N ASN A 186 -3.87 3.28 -0.52
CA ASN A 186 -3.07 4.48 -0.65
C ASN A 186 -2.69 4.69 -2.12
N LYS A 187 -2.71 5.95 -2.56
CA LYS A 187 -2.16 6.35 -3.84
C LYS A 187 -1.14 7.46 -3.64
N PHE A 188 -0.03 7.38 -4.36
CA PHE A 188 1.06 8.33 -4.26
C PHE A 188 1.38 8.91 -5.64
N PHE A 189 1.39 10.23 -5.74
CA PHE A 189 1.96 10.96 -6.87
C PHE A 189 3.33 11.48 -6.48
N ILE A 190 4.35 11.18 -7.26
CA ILE A 190 5.73 11.61 -7.04
C ILE A 190 6.16 12.36 -8.29
N ASP A 191 6.13 13.70 -8.19
CA ASP A 191 6.41 14.59 -9.32
C ASP A 191 7.92 14.69 -9.64
N ASP A 192 8.27 15.47 -10.65
CA ASP A 192 9.63 15.59 -11.17
C ASP A 192 10.68 15.94 -10.11
N ASN A 193 11.82 15.25 -10.13
CA ASN A 193 12.94 15.49 -9.23
C ASN A 193 12.59 15.37 -7.73
N SER A 194 11.55 14.62 -7.38
CA SER A 194 11.11 14.44 -5.99
C SER A 194 11.64 13.13 -5.42
N VAL A 195 11.76 13.11 -4.10
CA VAL A 195 12.18 11.92 -3.34
C VAL A 195 11.11 11.57 -2.31
N LEU A 196 10.60 10.35 -2.39
CA LEU A 196 9.76 9.75 -1.36
C LEU A 196 10.46 8.56 -0.73
N LYS A 197 10.64 8.60 0.60
CA LYS A 197 11.08 7.46 1.41
C LYS A 197 9.89 7.01 2.26
N PHE A 198 9.53 5.74 2.17
CA PHE A 198 8.36 5.19 2.85
C PHE A 198 8.75 3.97 3.70
N GLY A 199 9.02 4.22 4.98
CA GLY A 199 9.24 3.20 5.98
C GLY A 199 7.91 2.66 6.52
N LYS A 200 7.74 1.34 6.56
CA LYS A 200 6.51 0.65 6.99
C LYS A 200 6.85 -0.37 8.08
N PHE A 201 6.31 -0.18 9.26
CA PHE A 201 6.48 -1.09 10.38
C PHE A 201 5.14 -1.70 10.76
N ASN A 202 4.93 -2.92 10.30
CA ASN A 202 3.73 -3.68 10.62
C ASN A 202 4.05 -4.73 11.66
N GLN A 203 3.67 -4.43 12.89
CA GLN A 203 3.64 -5.40 13.98
C GLN A 203 2.19 -5.74 14.24
N GLY A 204 1.68 -6.76 13.55
CA GLY A 204 0.34 -7.27 13.75
C GLY A 204 0.14 -7.89 15.14
N VAL A 205 -1.08 -8.26 15.42
CA VAL A 205 -1.47 -9.09 16.57
C VAL A 205 -2.22 -10.31 16.06
N ASP A 206 -2.22 -11.38 16.83
CA ASP A 206 -2.67 -12.73 16.42
C ASP A 206 -4.12 -12.85 15.90
N GLN A 207 -4.92 -11.78 15.97
CA GLN A 207 -6.33 -11.79 15.58
C GLN A 207 -6.67 -10.85 14.42
N ASN A 208 -5.69 -10.07 13.92
CA ASN A 208 -5.96 -9.07 12.91
C ASN A 208 -5.53 -9.53 11.52
N HIS A 209 -6.38 -9.19 10.55
CA HIS A 209 -6.13 -9.38 9.14
C HIS A 209 -5.85 -8.03 8.52
N GLN A 210 -4.76 -7.93 7.78
CA GLN A 210 -4.40 -6.71 7.07
C GLN A 210 -4.26 -6.97 5.59
N LEU A 211 -4.81 -6.07 4.80
CA LEU A 211 -4.60 -6.02 3.37
C LEU A 211 -4.37 -4.57 2.96
N SER A 212 -3.31 -4.31 2.20
CA SER A 212 -3.00 -2.97 1.73
C SER A 212 -2.75 -2.93 0.23
N TYR A 213 -3.25 -1.87 -0.40
CA TYR A 213 -2.98 -1.50 -1.78
C TYR A 213 -2.24 -0.18 -1.78
N ASN A 214 -1.03 -0.16 -2.34
CA ASN A 214 -0.19 1.02 -2.45
C ASN A 214 0.15 1.24 -3.92
N TYR A 215 -0.40 2.28 -4.54
CA TYR A 215 -0.19 2.63 -5.93
C TYR A 215 0.65 3.90 -6.06
N PHE A 216 1.77 3.80 -6.76
CA PHE A 216 2.71 4.89 -6.96
C PHE A 216 2.80 5.26 -8.43
N THR A 217 2.65 6.54 -8.74
CA THR A 217 2.92 7.07 -10.08
C THR A 217 4.10 8.03 -10.01
N MET A 218 5.12 7.80 -10.83
CA MET A 218 6.37 8.54 -10.78
C MET A 218 6.63 9.29 -12.07
N LYS A 219 7.04 10.55 -11.92
CA LYS A 219 7.46 11.42 -13.01
C LYS A 219 8.99 11.45 -13.13
N LYS A 220 9.48 12.34 -14.01
CA LYS A 220 10.88 12.42 -14.42
C LYS A 220 11.85 12.57 -13.23
N ASP A 221 12.92 11.77 -13.24
CA ASP A 221 14.00 11.80 -12.24
C ASP A 221 13.50 11.69 -10.78
N ALA A 222 12.33 11.08 -10.57
CA ALA A 222 11.76 10.84 -9.24
C ALA A 222 12.38 9.62 -8.58
N ILE A 223 12.50 9.65 -7.26
CA ILE A 223 13.10 8.56 -6.46
C ILE A 223 12.09 8.06 -5.44
N LEU A 224 11.84 6.75 -5.42
CA LEU A 224 11.02 6.05 -4.44
C LEU A 224 11.85 5.00 -3.69
N LYS A 225 11.85 5.07 -2.37
CA LYS A 225 12.41 4.03 -1.50
C LYS A 225 11.35 3.55 -0.54
N ILE A 226 11.11 2.23 -0.55
CA ILE A 226 10.17 1.57 0.37
C ILE A 226 10.96 0.59 1.23
N ASP A 227 10.93 0.77 2.54
CA ASP A 227 11.51 -0.16 3.51
C ASP A 227 10.40 -0.71 4.40
N GLY A 228 10.15 -2.03 4.33
CA GLY A 228 9.07 -2.71 5.03
C GLY A 228 9.57 -3.74 6.04
N LEU A 229 8.98 -3.76 7.24
CA LEU A 229 9.13 -4.84 8.22
C LEU A 229 7.74 -5.33 8.62
N ASN A 230 7.47 -6.61 8.34
CA ASN A 230 6.24 -7.29 8.70
C ASN A 230 6.53 -8.41 9.70
N LYS A 231 5.81 -8.43 10.83
CA LYS A 231 5.93 -9.49 11.83
C LYS A 231 4.62 -9.71 12.59
N GLN A 232 4.41 -10.92 13.09
CA GLN A 232 3.29 -11.30 13.94
C GLN A 232 1.92 -10.96 13.34
N SER A 233 1.65 -11.47 12.13
CA SER A 233 0.37 -11.23 11.49
C SER A 233 -0.22 -12.53 10.97
N ILE A 234 -1.38 -12.91 11.49
CA ILE A 234 -2.09 -14.12 11.03
C ILE A 234 -2.44 -14.02 9.53
N PHE A 235 -2.63 -12.81 9.05
CA PHE A 235 -2.85 -12.52 7.64
C PHE A 235 -2.38 -11.09 7.32
N ASN A 236 -1.33 -10.99 6.52
CA ASN A 236 -0.87 -9.72 5.96
C ASN A 236 -0.63 -9.91 4.47
N LYS A 237 -1.45 -9.23 3.66
CA LYS A 237 -1.27 -9.20 2.21
C LYS A 237 -1.08 -7.77 1.75
N GLU A 238 -0.06 -7.55 0.93
CA GLU A 238 0.27 -6.24 0.41
C GLU A 238 0.41 -6.26 -1.10
N PHE A 239 -0.25 -5.31 -1.74
CA PHE A 239 -0.05 -4.96 -3.13
C PHE A 239 0.73 -3.64 -3.21
N ILE A 240 1.84 -3.67 -3.94
CA ILE A 240 2.62 -2.49 -4.29
C ILE A 240 2.67 -2.45 -5.81
N GLU A 241 2.17 -1.38 -6.40
CA GLU A 241 2.26 -1.15 -7.83
C GLU A 241 2.92 0.20 -8.09
N VAL A 242 3.91 0.21 -8.98
CA VAL A 242 4.69 1.41 -9.30
C VAL A 242 4.73 1.59 -10.80
N ASP A 243 4.25 2.74 -11.27
CA ASP A 243 4.33 3.16 -12.66
C ASP A 243 5.46 4.20 -12.84
N LEU A 244 6.49 3.83 -13.58
CA LEU A 244 7.59 4.70 -13.97
C LEU A 244 7.24 5.35 -15.32
N ASN A 245 6.47 6.46 -15.26
CA ASN A 245 5.85 7.05 -16.44
C ASN A 245 6.78 7.97 -17.22
N ASP A 246 7.82 8.50 -16.58
CA ASP A 246 8.80 9.39 -17.20
C ASP A 246 10.23 8.91 -16.94
N SER A 247 11.18 9.39 -17.75
CA SER A 247 12.58 8.91 -17.76
C SER A 247 13.35 9.23 -16.48
N GLY A 248 14.34 8.40 -16.17
CA GLY A 248 15.31 8.65 -15.10
C GLY A 248 14.84 8.31 -13.69
N SER A 249 13.65 7.72 -13.54
CA SER A 249 13.10 7.37 -12.22
C SER A 249 13.79 6.16 -11.60
N ASP A 250 13.95 6.18 -10.27
CA ASP A 250 14.60 5.12 -9.49
C ASP A 250 13.68 4.58 -8.39
N VAL A 251 13.51 3.27 -8.32
CA VAL A 251 12.71 2.58 -7.31
C VAL A 251 13.52 1.54 -6.56
N ASN A 252 13.51 1.61 -5.24
CA ASN A 252 14.08 0.58 -4.39
C ASN A 252 13.05 0.11 -3.35
N ILE A 253 12.70 -1.18 -3.39
CA ILE A 253 11.75 -1.80 -2.46
C ILE A 253 12.48 -2.88 -1.68
N SER A 254 12.57 -2.74 -0.37
CA SER A 254 13.19 -3.68 0.55
C SER A 254 12.19 -4.11 1.63
N ILE A 255 11.83 -5.39 1.68
CA ILE A 255 10.87 -5.92 2.64
C ILE A 255 11.48 -7.10 3.39
N LEU A 256 11.39 -7.05 4.72
CA LEU A 256 11.68 -8.16 5.62
C LEU A 256 10.40 -8.68 6.25
N ASN A 257 10.13 -9.95 6.05
CA ASN A 257 9.03 -10.68 6.65
C ASN A 257 9.56 -11.64 7.73
N LEU A 258 9.05 -11.52 8.94
CA LEU A 258 9.34 -12.39 10.07
C LEU A 258 8.07 -13.14 10.46
N GLY A 259 7.91 -14.36 9.93
CA GLY A 259 6.74 -15.20 10.16
C GLY A 259 6.99 -16.20 11.29
N LYS A 260 6.01 -16.35 12.17
CA LYS A 260 5.99 -17.31 13.27
C LYS A 260 4.58 -17.86 13.47
N ASN A 261 4.47 -19.01 14.12
CA ASN A 261 3.19 -19.70 14.35
C ASN A 261 2.46 -19.96 13.02
N ASN A 262 1.26 -19.43 12.85
CA ASN A 262 0.44 -19.55 11.62
C ASN A 262 0.43 -18.27 10.78
N ASP A 263 1.42 -17.41 10.92
CA ASP A 263 1.50 -16.15 10.16
C ASP A 263 1.49 -16.43 8.65
N HIS A 264 0.74 -15.59 7.92
CA HIS A 264 0.72 -15.59 6.47
C HIS A 264 1.07 -14.19 5.94
N LEU A 265 2.24 -14.08 5.27
CA LEU A 265 2.81 -12.82 4.82
C LEU A 265 2.96 -12.83 3.30
N ASP A 266 2.18 -12.04 2.58
CA ASP A 266 2.08 -12.06 1.12
C ASP A 266 2.39 -10.68 0.53
N ASN A 267 3.44 -10.61 -0.28
CA ASN A 267 3.85 -9.41 -1.00
C ASN A 267 3.65 -9.60 -2.51
N ASN A 268 2.79 -8.78 -3.10
CA ASN A 268 2.59 -8.67 -4.55
C ASN A 268 3.16 -7.33 -5.01
N ILE A 269 4.22 -7.37 -5.80
CA ILE A 269 4.93 -6.18 -6.26
C ILE A 269 4.93 -6.16 -7.78
N LEU A 270 4.29 -5.15 -8.37
CA LEU A 270 4.30 -4.88 -9.81
C LEU A 270 5.04 -3.58 -10.08
N ILE A 271 6.01 -3.60 -10.98
CA ILE A 271 6.69 -2.39 -11.44
C ILE A 271 6.56 -2.30 -12.96
N ASN A 272 5.94 -1.23 -13.43
CA ASN A 272 5.75 -0.93 -14.83
C ASN A 272 6.80 0.10 -15.28
N HIS A 273 7.77 -0.33 -16.07
CA HIS A 273 8.71 0.57 -16.76
C HIS A 273 8.05 1.05 -18.05
N ASN A 274 7.48 2.25 -18.01
CA ASN A 274 6.77 2.86 -19.14
C ASN A 274 7.67 3.83 -19.92
N SER A 275 8.84 4.18 -19.39
CA SER A 275 9.77 5.16 -19.98
C SER A 275 11.22 4.70 -19.85
N GLU A 276 12.11 5.30 -20.64
CA GLU A 276 13.52 4.95 -20.74
C GLU A 276 14.35 5.34 -19.50
N SER A 277 15.50 4.66 -19.35
CA SER A 277 16.53 4.99 -18.36
C SER A 277 16.05 4.94 -16.91
N CYS A 278 15.05 4.11 -16.61
CA CYS A 278 14.55 3.89 -15.26
C CYS A 278 15.20 2.68 -14.60
N THR A 279 15.35 2.73 -13.27
CA THR A 279 15.91 1.63 -12.48
C THR A 279 14.91 1.12 -11.44
N SER A 280 14.94 -0.19 -11.17
CA SER A 280 14.11 -0.77 -10.11
C SER A 280 14.76 -1.96 -9.42
N PHE A 281 14.69 -1.98 -8.10
CA PHE A 281 15.18 -3.08 -7.27
C PHE A 281 14.12 -3.56 -6.31
N GLN A 282 13.82 -4.86 -6.33
CA GLN A 282 12.92 -5.52 -5.39
C GLN A 282 13.71 -6.52 -4.54
N HIS A 283 13.80 -6.28 -3.26
CA HIS A 283 14.47 -7.14 -2.30
C HIS A 283 13.50 -7.62 -1.22
N VAL A 284 13.02 -8.85 -1.32
CA VAL A 284 12.16 -9.45 -0.30
C VAL A 284 12.92 -10.56 0.43
N ARG A 285 12.91 -10.50 1.75
CA ARG A 285 13.53 -11.48 2.65
C ARG A 285 12.47 -12.06 3.57
N ASN A 286 12.43 -13.37 3.67
CA ASN A 286 11.51 -14.07 4.54
C ASN A 286 12.29 -14.96 5.52
N ILE A 287 11.99 -14.82 6.80
CA ILE A 287 12.46 -15.73 7.86
C ILE A 287 11.21 -16.33 8.49
N LEU A 288 11.05 -17.64 8.37
CA LEU A 288 9.79 -18.34 8.70
C LEU A 288 10.04 -19.46 9.66
N ASP A 289 9.25 -19.49 10.73
CA ASP A 289 9.29 -20.52 11.76
C ASP A 289 7.89 -21.10 12.00
N ASN A 290 7.82 -22.30 12.57
CA ASN A 290 6.61 -23.07 12.82
C ASN A 290 5.79 -23.33 11.54
N GLU A 291 4.49 -23.07 11.53
CA GLU A 291 3.59 -23.25 10.39
C GLU A 291 3.41 -21.97 9.55
N SER A 292 4.31 -20.99 9.74
CA SER A 292 4.21 -19.73 9.01
C SER A 292 4.48 -19.88 7.53
N SER A 293 3.92 -18.99 6.74
CA SER A 293 4.05 -18.99 5.29
C SER A 293 4.31 -17.59 4.73
N ALA A 294 5.14 -17.51 3.70
CA ALA A 294 5.32 -16.27 2.94
C ALA A 294 5.11 -16.49 1.45
N VAL A 295 4.56 -15.48 0.79
CA VAL A 295 4.36 -15.43 -0.66
C VAL A 295 5.09 -14.20 -1.19
N PHE A 296 5.81 -14.37 -2.28
CA PHE A 296 6.37 -13.29 -3.08
C PHE A 296 5.91 -13.46 -4.52
N ASN A 297 5.07 -12.54 -4.99
CA ASN A 297 4.74 -12.37 -6.39
C ASN A 297 5.38 -11.06 -6.85
N GLY A 298 6.50 -11.16 -7.56
CA GLY A 298 7.21 -10.00 -8.10
C GLY A 298 7.06 -9.97 -9.61
N LYS A 299 6.48 -8.90 -10.16
CA LYS A 299 6.34 -8.73 -11.61
C LYS A 299 6.98 -7.43 -12.06
N VAL A 300 7.75 -7.48 -13.14
CA VAL A 300 8.26 -6.31 -13.84
C VAL A 300 7.81 -6.38 -15.28
N ILE A 301 7.21 -5.29 -15.75
CA ILE A 301 6.81 -5.11 -17.14
C ILE A 301 7.65 -3.98 -17.72
N VAL A 302 8.36 -4.26 -18.83
CA VAL A 302 9.19 -3.28 -19.54
C VAL A 302 8.58 -3.03 -20.90
N SER A 303 7.98 -1.85 -21.07
CA SER A 303 7.33 -1.42 -22.30
C SER A 303 8.34 -1.25 -23.44
N GLU A 304 7.90 -1.31 -24.70
CA GLU A 304 8.76 -1.23 -25.91
C GLU A 304 9.65 0.03 -25.90
N GLY A 305 9.13 1.18 -25.44
CA GLY A 305 9.88 2.44 -25.36
C GLY A 305 10.82 2.55 -24.14
N ALA A 306 10.76 1.63 -23.18
CA ALA A 306 11.51 1.70 -21.92
C ALA A 306 12.95 1.17 -22.07
N GLN A 307 13.69 1.74 -23.03
CA GLN A 307 15.09 1.38 -23.27
C GLN A 307 15.99 1.77 -22.09
N LYS A 308 17.12 1.09 -21.92
CA LYS A 308 18.10 1.29 -20.84
C LYS A 308 17.52 1.07 -19.44
N THR A 309 16.44 0.31 -19.33
CA THR A 309 15.94 -0.17 -18.05
C THR A 309 16.95 -1.06 -17.35
N ASP A 310 17.19 -0.83 -16.05
CA ASP A 310 17.95 -1.73 -15.17
C ASP A 310 17.03 -2.21 -14.05
N SER A 311 16.67 -3.50 -14.04
CA SER A 311 15.72 -4.07 -13.08
C SER A 311 16.26 -5.36 -12.45
N ASN A 312 16.12 -5.45 -11.12
CA ASN A 312 16.51 -6.65 -10.38
C ASN A 312 15.45 -7.05 -9.35
N GLN A 313 15.07 -8.32 -9.36
CA GLN A 313 14.19 -8.92 -8.35
C GLN A 313 14.97 -9.96 -7.56
N SER A 314 14.99 -9.87 -6.24
CA SER A 314 15.66 -10.82 -5.35
C SER A 314 14.76 -11.23 -4.20
N ASN A 315 14.34 -12.50 -4.17
CA ASN A 315 13.64 -13.09 -3.05
C ASN A 315 14.54 -14.14 -2.37
N LYS A 316 14.74 -13.99 -1.05
CA LYS A 316 15.51 -14.96 -0.26
C LYS A 316 14.69 -15.40 0.95
N ASN A 317 14.59 -16.71 1.12
CA ASN A 317 13.76 -17.34 2.13
C ASN A 317 14.62 -18.22 3.03
N LEU A 318 14.46 -18.06 4.34
CA LEU A 318 15.06 -18.90 5.37
C LEU A 318 13.95 -19.58 6.14
N LEU A 319 13.88 -20.92 6.03
CA LEU A 319 12.92 -21.76 6.76
C LEU A 319 13.61 -22.31 8.00
N LEU A 320 13.07 -22.00 9.18
CA LEU A 320 13.60 -22.43 10.47
C LEU A 320 12.89 -23.70 10.97
N SER A 321 11.81 -24.13 10.31
CA SER A 321 11.05 -25.34 10.63
C SER A 321 10.63 -26.07 9.36
N ASP A 322 10.45 -27.40 9.46
CA ASP A 322 9.99 -28.26 8.35
C ASP A 322 8.54 -27.97 7.92
N THR A 323 7.79 -27.28 8.76
CA THR A 323 6.37 -26.95 8.52
C THR A 323 6.18 -25.58 7.92
N SER A 324 7.21 -24.73 7.89
CA SER A 324 7.14 -23.41 7.28
C SER A 324 7.19 -23.50 5.75
N ASN A 325 6.56 -22.53 5.06
CA ASN A 325 6.43 -22.56 3.62
C ASN A 325 6.77 -21.20 2.97
N ALA A 326 7.53 -21.22 1.88
CA ALA A 326 7.79 -20.05 1.07
C ALA A 326 7.38 -20.30 -0.38
N TYR A 327 6.60 -19.39 -0.95
CA TYR A 327 6.18 -19.39 -2.35
C TYR A 327 6.80 -18.18 -3.04
N SER A 328 7.51 -18.41 -4.13
CA SER A 328 8.19 -17.34 -4.87
C SER A 328 7.85 -17.44 -6.35
N ASN A 329 7.30 -16.38 -6.89
CA ASN A 329 6.86 -16.28 -8.27
C ASN A 329 7.36 -14.97 -8.93
N PRO A 330 8.67 -14.86 -9.23
CA PRO A 330 9.18 -13.71 -9.95
C PRO A 330 8.87 -13.83 -11.44
N GLN A 331 8.40 -12.72 -12.06
CA GLN A 331 8.02 -12.64 -13.47
C GLN A 331 8.67 -11.42 -14.12
N LEU A 332 9.14 -11.59 -15.37
CA LEU A 332 9.68 -10.53 -16.22
C LEU A 332 8.98 -10.57 -17.57
N GLU A 333 8.31 -9.48 -17.94
CA GLU A 333 7.74 -9.27 -19.27
C GLU A 333 8.49 -8.12 -19.95
N ILE A 334 9.30 -8.44 -20.93
CA ILE A 334 10.24 -7.48 -21.52
C ILE A 334 9.91 -7.31 -23.00
N TYR A 335 9.56 -6.08 -23.37
CA TYR A 335 9.23 -5.71 -24.75
C TYR A 335 10.26 -4.73 -25.36
N ALA A 336 11.32 -4.34 -24.62
CA ALA A 336 12.42 -3.49 -25.06
C ALA A 336 13.70 -4.32 -25.29
N ASP A 337 14.59 -3.85 -26.19
CA ASP A 337 15.79 -4.60 -26.60
C ASP A 337 17.05 -4.28 -25.75
N ASP A 338 17.27 -3.00 -25.41
CA ASP A 338 18.44 -2.52 -24.67
C ASP A 338 18.15 -2.38 -23.18
N VAL A 339 18.10 -3.50 -22.47
CA VAL A 339 17.76 -3.54 -21.04
C VAL A 339 18.63 -4.52 -20.25
N LYS A 340 18.71 -4.32 -18.95
CA LYS A 340 19.33 -5.24 -17.97
C LYS A 340 18.28 -5.65 -16.96
N CYS A 341 17.72 -6.84 -17.12
CA CYS A 341 16.70 -7.35 -16.22
C CYS A 341 17.11 -8.71 -15.68
N SER A 342 16.98 -8.90 -14.38
CA SER A 342 17.30 -10.16 -13.73
C SER A 342 16.36 -10.44 -12.56
N HIS A 343 16.18 -11.72 -12.28
CA HIS A 343 15.51 -12.16 -11.07
C HIS A 343 16.23 -13.35 -10.43
N GLY A 344 16.06 -13.50 -9.12
CA GLY A 344 16.62 -14.64 -8.40
C GLY A 344 15.79 -14.97 -7.16
N CYS A 345 15.64 -16.27 -6.91
CA CYS A 345 15.02 -16.79 -5.70
C CYS A 345 15.94 -17.83 -5.06
N THR A 346 16.02 -17.79 -3.73
CA THR A 346 16.69 -18.84 -2.94
C THR A 346 15.84 -19.24 -1.75
N ILE A 347 15.87 -20.53 -1.43
CA ILE A 347 15.23 -21.08 -0.23
C ILE A 347 16.32 -21.86 0.50
N GLY A 348 16.65 -21.44 1.72
CA GLY A 348 17.49 -22.17 2.67
C GLY A 348 16.65 -22.76 3.78
N GLN A 349 16.99 -23.94 4.26
CA GLN A 349 16.36 -24.63 5.36
C GLN A 349 17.42 -25.06 6.37
N PHE A 350 17.15 -24.95 7.66
CA PHE A 350 17.97 -25.47 8.74
C PHE A 350 17.56 -26.87 9.13
#